data_2c8d3aec22215fde805432f35591ba0f
#
_entry.id   2c8d3aec22215fde805432f35591ba0f
#
_cell.length_a   1.000
_cell.length_b   1.000
_cell.length_c   1.000
_cell.angle_alpha   90.00
_cell.angle_beta   90.00
_cell.angle_gamma   90.00
#
_symmetry.space_group_name_H-M   'P 1'
#
loop_
_entity.id
_entity.type
_entity.pdbx_description
1 polymer ?
#
loop_
_entity_poly.entity_id
_entity_poly.type
_entity_poly.pdbx_seq_one_letter_code
_entity_poly.pdbx_strand_id
1 'polypeptide(L)'
;TPTDIINDDQGAITTRGFQFGRKAGVTINKKFWARFLDNASFFTGDKVWSSATALGVEALAAAVQKFLARKDSSGEYIGAMPKILLVPPTLLALAEQLYNDRQVIATGVGSSKALTPAGNPNAGKYKPLTSVYLEDSGMTGNSATDYYLLDDPMNAATMQVVFLDGRQTPIVESSEAEFNTLGIQFRSYFDFGVAQADSAGGLKADVA
;
A
#
# COMPACT_ATOMS: atom_id res chain seq x y z
N THR A 1 -40.28 -0.52 -5.60
CA THR A 1 -41.76 -0.45 -5.71
C THR A 1 -42.40 -0.99 -4.42
N PRO A 2 -43.67 -0.68 -4.09
CA PRO A 2 -44.37 -1.25 -2.92
C PRO A 2 -44.39 -2.76 -2.92
N THR A 3 -44.49 -3.36 -4.09
CA THR A 3 -44.43 -4.82 -4.28
C THR A 3 -43.12 -5.43 -3.88
N ASP A 4 -42.00 -4.73 -4.15
CA ASP A 4 -40.65 -5.17 -3.78
C ASP A 4 -40.40 -5.09 -2.26
N ILE A 5 -41.07 -4.18 -1.57
CA ILE A 5 -41.04 -4.06 -0.10
C ILE A 5 -41.79 -5.17 0.58
N ILE A 6 -42.95 -5.54 0.02
CA ILE A 6 -43.83 -6.60 0.57
C ILE A 6 -43.25 -7.99 0.28
N ASN A 7 -42.62 -8.17 -0.89
CA ASN A 7 -42.03 -9.43 -1.34
C ASN A 7 -40.52 -9.35 -1.33
N ASP A 8 -39.86 -8.97 -0.22
CA ASP A 8 -38.41 -9.03 -0.10
C ASP A 8 -37.89 -10.49 0.00
N ASP A 9 -38.36 -11.32 -0.92
CA ASP A 9 -38.02 -12.76 -1.01
C ASP A 9 -36.49 -12.96 -1.31
N GLN A 10 -35.81 -11.94 -1.81
CA GLN A 10 -34.37 -12.00 -2.14
C GLN A 10 -33.49 -11.24 -1.15
N GLY A 11 -34.05 -10.69 -0.08
CA GLY A 11 -33.29 -9.90 0.90
C GLY A 11 -32.64 -8.66 0.28
N ALA A 12 -33.20 -8.12 -0.81
CA ALA A 12 -32.63 -7.01 -1.54
C ALA A 12 -32.51 -5.75 -0.69
N ILE A 13 -33.40 -5.54 0.25
CA ILE A 13 -33.41 -4.40 1.17
C ILE A 13 -32.32 -4.57 2.22
N THR A 14 -32.21 -5.74 2.83
CA THR A 14 -31.21 -6.07 3.85
C THR A 14 -29.78 -6.08 3.27
N THR A 15 -29.63 -6.52 2.02
CA THR A 15 -28.32 -6.58 1.34
C THR A 15 -27.76 -5.18 1.03
N ARG A 16 -28.59 -4.13 0.96
CA ARG A 16 -28.14 -2.75 0.69
C ARG A 16 -27.16 -2.23 1.73
N GLY A 17 -27.38 -2.52 3.01
CA GLY A 17 -26.46 -2.11 4.09
C GLY A 17 -25.06 -2.69 3.91
N PHE A 18 -24.94 -3.97 3.56
CA PHE A 18 -23.64 -4.61 3.27
C PHE A 18 -22.94 -4.02 2.05
N GLN A 19 -23.70 -3.66 1.00
CA GLN A 19 -23.13 -3.01 -0.18
C GLN A 19 -22.54 -1.63 0.15
N PHE A 20 -23.17 -0.84 1.02
CA PHE A 20 -22.62 0.43 1.48
C PHE A 20 -21.33 0.24 2.26
N GLY A 21 -21.26 -0.72 3.18
CA GLY A 21 -20.05 -1.05 3.93
C GLY A 21 -18.90 -1.45 3.01
N ARG A 22 -19.17 -2.33 2.04
CA ARG A 22 -18.16 -2.74 1.04
C ARG A 22 -17.66 -1.56 0.20
N LYS A 23 -18.55 -0.70 -0.28
CA LYS A 23 -18.17 0.49 -1.07
C LYS A 23 -17.38 1.48 -0.24
N ALA A 24 -17.69 1.67 1.04
CA ALA A 24 -16.90 2.50 1.94
C ALA A 24 -15.46 1.98 2.06
N GLY A 25 -15.27 0.66 2.30
CA GLY A 25 -13.95 0.06 2.35
C GLY A 25 -13.14 0.23 1.06
N VAL A 26 -13.78 0.04 -0.11
CA VAL A 26 -13.13 0.30 -1.41
C VAL A 26 -12.74 1.77 -1.56
N THR A 27 -13.59 2.69 -1.10
CA THR A 27 -13.31 4.13 -1.19
C THR A 27 -12.13 4.53 -0.31
N ILE A 28 -12.05 4.04 0.94
CA ILE A 28 -10.90 4.26 1.81
C ILE A 28 -9.63 3.76 1.14
N ASN A 29 -9.65 2.52 0.65
CA ASN A 29 -8.50 1.89 0.02
C ASN A 29 -8.03 2.67 -1.20
N LYS A 30 -8.96 3.07 -2.09
CA LYS A 30 -8.65 3.89 -3.25
C LYS A 30 -8.04 5.24 -2.86
N LYS A 31 -8.59 5.93 -1.86
CA LYS A 31 -8.07 7.23 -1.38
C LYS A 31 -6.72 7.08 -0.70
N PHE A 32 -6.51 5.99 0.05
CA PHE A 32 -5.22 5.68 0.67
C PHE A 32 -4.11 5.54 -0.39
N TRP A 33 -4.33 4.71 -1.40
CA TRP A 33 -3.34 4.49 -2.44
C TRP A 33 -3.13 5.70 -3.35
N ALA A 34 -4.19 6.44 -3.66
CA ALA A 34 -4.06 7.70 -4.40
C ALA A 34 -3.17 8.70 -3.65
N ARG A 35 -3.32 8.80 -2.31
CA ARG A 35 -2.48 9.69 -1.50
C ARG A 35 -1.06 9.15 -1.32
N PHE A 36 -0.89 7.83 -1.22
CA PHE A 36 0.43 7.20 -1.14
C PHE A 36 1.24 7.42 -2.42
N LEU A 37 0.62 7.26 -3.59
CA LEU A 37 1.28 7.41 -4.90
C LEU A 37 1.58 8.86 -5.25
N ASP A 38 0.79 9.82 -4.74
CA ASP A 38 1.10 11.25 -4.83
C ASP A 38 2.24 11.63 -3.86
N ASN A 39 3.42 11.07 -4.12
CA ASN A 39 4.55 11.08 -3.19
C ASN A 39 5.80 11.84 -3.70
N ALA A 40 5.71 12.52 -4.83
CA ALA A 40 6.84 13.23 -5.43
C ALA A 40 7.45 14.30 -4.50
N SER A 41 6.62 14.93 -3.65
CA SER A 41 7.08 15.87 -2.63
C SER A 41 7.33 15.24 -1.25
N PHE A 42 6.91 14.00 -1.05
CA PHE A 42 7.00 13.30 0.23
C PHE A 42 8.32 12.51 0.35
N PHE A 43 8.62 11.70 -0.65
CA PHE A 43 9.93 11.05 -0.73
C PHE A 43 10.88 11.93 -1.53
N THR A 44 11.74 12.66 -0.83
CA THR A 44 12.73 13.59 -1.43
C THR A 44 14.11 13.35 -0.84
N GLY A 45 15.14 13.77 -1.57
CA GLY A 45 16.54 13.67 -1.12
C GLY A 45 16.99 12.22 -0.92
N ASP A 46 17.41 11.87 0.28
CA ASP A 46 17.92 10.55 0.67
C ASP A 46 16.81 9.47 0.83
N LYS A 47 15.53 9.88 0.74
CA LYS A 47 14.37 8.99 0.83
C LYS A 47 13.88 8.49 -0.53
N VAL A 48 14.56 8.90 -1.60
CA VAL A 48 14.37 8.43 -2.98
C VAL A 48 15.68 7.89 -3.53
N TRP A 49 15.63 6.73 -4.12
CA TRP A 49 16.71 6.18 -4.92
C TRP A 49 16.34 6.28 -6.40
N SER A 50 16.64 7.42 -7.02
CA SER A 50 16.23 7.81 -8.38
C SER A 50 16.89 7.05 -9.53
N SER A 51 17.84 6.18 -9.26
CA SER A 51 18.50 5.32 -10.25
C SER A 51 18.55 3.91 -9.72
N ALA A 52 17.44 3.47 -9.13
CA ALA A 52 17.34 2.13 -8.61
C ALA A 52 17.40 1.10 -9.74
N THR A 53 18.06 -0.01 -9.47
CA THR A 53 18.04 -1.16 -10.35
C THR A 53 16.80 -2.00 -10.11
N ALA A 54 16.39 -2.76 -11.13
CA ALA A 54 15.27 -3.68 -11.02
C ALA A 54 15.42 -4.59 -9.78
N LEU A 55 14.29 -4.90 -9.14
CA LEU A 55 14.26 -5.69 -7.92
C LEU A 55 15.03 -7.01 -8.08
N GLY A 56 15.91 -7.29 -7.16
CA GLY A 56 16.74 -8.48 -7.11
C GLY A 56 17.51 -8.55 -5.81
N VAL A 57 18.32 -9.59 -5.61
CA VAL A 57 19.08 -9.79 -4.36
C VAL A 57 20.02 -8.60 -4.07
N GLU A 58 20.79 -8.20 -5.07
CA GLU A 58 21.78 -7.11 -4.96
C GLU A 58 21.08 -5.74 -4.87
N ALA A 59 20.03 -5.54 -5.67
CA ALA A 59 19.24 -4.31 -5.64
C ALA A 59 18.57 -4.11 -4.27
N LEU A 60 18.00 -5.17 -3.72
CA LEU A 60 17.39 -5.11 -2.38
C LEU A 60 18.44 -4.84 -1.30
N ALA A 61 19.63 -5.45 -1.37
CA ALA A 61 20.70 -5.19 -0.43
C ALA A 61 21.19 -3.73 -0.53
N ALA A 62 21.32 -3.18 -1.74
CA ALA A 62 21.67 -1.77 -1.95
C ALA A 62 20.59 -0.81 -1.45
N ALA A 63 19.31 -1.14 -1.68
CA ALA A 63 18.18 -0.36 -1.17
C ALA A 63 18.16 -0.33 0.37
N VAL A 64 18.43 -1.46 1.00
CA VAL A 64 18.55 -1.55 2.48
C VAL A 64 19.72 -0.73 2.99
N GLN A 65 20.87 -0.78 2.33
CA GLN A 65 22.02 0.04 2.70
C GLN A 65 21.67 1.55 2.62
N LYS A 66 21.00 1.98 1.55
CA LYS A 66 20.52 3.36 1.42
C LYS A 66 19.49 3.71 2.49
N PHE A 67 18.59 2.78 2.81
CA PHE A 67 17.60 2.96 3.86
C PHE A 67 18.24 3.23 5.22
N LEU A 68 19.27 2.48 5.58
CA LEU A 68 19.99 2.61 6.85
C LEU A 68 20.90 3.86 6.92
N ALA A 69 21.40 4.31 5.77
CA ALA A 69 22.30 5.47 5.70
C ALA A 69 21.58 6.83 5.76
N ARG A 70 20.24 6.83 5.84
CA ARG A 70 19.46 8.08 5.84
C ARG A 70 19.65 8.86 7.14
N LYS A 71 19.60 10.17 6.98
CA LYS A 71 19.76 11.12 8.08
C LYS A 71 18.52 12.02 8.22
N ASP A 72 18.32 12.52 9.40
CA ASP A 72 17.32 13.54 9.67
C ASP A 72 17.80 14.94 9.28
N SER A 73 16.97 15.95 9.53
CA SER A 73 17.32 17.36 9.25
C SER A 73 18.47 17.91 10.11
N SER A 74 18.80 17.22 11.20
CA SER A 74 19.90 17.57 12.11
C SER A 74 21.22 16.89 11.73
N GLY A 75 21.20 16.00 10.72
CA GLY A 75 22.35 15.23 10.26
C GLY A 75 22.60 13.93 11.05
N GLU A 76 21.72 13.59 11.99
CA GLU A 76 21.78 12.34 12.74
C GLU A 76 21.14 11.20 11.96
N TYR A 77 21.61 9.96 12.19
CA TYR A 77 21.03 8.78 11.57
C TYR A 77 19.62 8.50 12.12
N ILE A 78 18.65 8.27 11.23
CA ILE A 78 17.26 8.02 11.61
C ILE A 78 17.11 6.73 12.42
N GLY A 79 18.02 5.73 12.21
CA GLY A 79 17.97 4.46 12.95
C GLY A 79 16.78 3.55 12.60
N ALA A 80 16.01 3.90 11.57
CA ALA A 80 14.88 3.10 11.12
C ALA A 80 15.37 1.80 10.42
N MET A 81 14.61 0.72 10.58
CA MET A 81 14.92 -0.59 9.98
C MET A 81 13.78 -1.02 9.07
N PRO A 82 14.04 -1.32 7.78
CA PRO A 82 12.95 -1.74 6.90
C PRO A 82 12.41 -3.10 7.34
N LYS A 83 11.08 -3.23 7.36
CA LYS A 83 10.37 -4.49 7.66
C LYS A 83 9.45 -4.92 6.53
N ILE A 84 8.99 -3.97 5.72
CA ILE A 84 8.01 -4.20 4.67
C ILE A 84 8.67 -3.87 3.33
N LEU A 85 8.56 -4.81 2.38
CA LEU A 85 8.87 -4.60 0.97
C LEU A 85 7.55 -4.47 0.21
N LEU A 86 7.17 -3.25 -0.13
CA LEU A 86 5.95 -2.97 -0.88
C LEU A 86 6.27 -2.96 -2.37
N VAL A 87 5.59 -3.79 -3.14
CA VAL A 87 5.82 -4.00 -4.57
C VAL A 87 4.53 -3.99 -5.37
N PRO A 88 4.57 -3.60 -6.64
CA PRO A 88 3.44 -3.80 -7.54
C PRO A 88 3.19 -5.30 -7.80
N PRO A 89 1.98 -5.69 -8.24
CA PRO A 89 1.61 -7.07 -8.53
C PRO A 89 2.59 -7.80 -9.47
N THR A 90 3.12 -7.10 -10.46
CA THR A 90 4.12 -7.62 -11.40
C THR A 90 5.37 -8.15 -10.71
N LEU A 91 5.81 -7.54 -9.60
CA LEU A 91 7.01 -7.93 -8.86
C LEU A 91 6.72 -8.85 -7.67
N LEU A 92 5.46 -9.19 -7.38
CA LEU A 92 5.09 -9.94 -6.19
C LEU A 92 5.79 -11.30 -6.11
N ALA A 93 5.75 -12.08 -7.19
CA ALA A 93 6.37 -13.41 -7.22
C ALA A 93 7.89 -13.36 -6.91
N LEU A 94 8.57 -12.36 -7.47
CA LEU A 94 9.99 -12.13 -7.20
C LEU A 94 10.24 -11.71 -5.74
N ALA A 95 9.39 -10.84 -5.20
CA ALA A 95 9.50 -10.41 -3.81
C ALA A 95 9.26 -11.56 -2.84
N GLU A 96 8.31 -12.46 -3.14
CA GLU A 96 8.07 -13.67 -2.36
C GLU A 96 9.24 -14.66 -2.44
N GLN A 97 9.86 -14.82 -3.61
CA GLN A 97 11.08 -15.61 -3.76
C GLN A 97 12.21 -15.04 -2.89
N LEU A 98 12.44 -13.72 -2.95
CA LEU A 98 13.46 -13.05 -2.13
C LEU A 98 13.21 -13.21 -0.62
N TYR A 99 11.96 -13.34 -0.21
CA TYR A 99 11.60 -13.54 1.17
C TYR A 99 11.71 -15.00 1.63
N ASN A 100 11.24 -15.96 0.82
CA ASN A 100 11.11 -17.36 1.21
C ASN A 100 12.36 -18.20 0.89
N ASP A 101 13.03 -17.91 -0.24
CA ASP A 101 14.11 -18.75 -0.72
C ASP A 101 15.37 -18.56 0.14
N ARG A 102 15.91 -19.66 0.64
CA ARG A 102 17.16 -19.67 1.41
C ARG A 102 18.41 -19.62 0.52
N GLN A 103 18.27 -20.00 -0.72
CA GLN A 103 19.36 -19.99 -1.72
C GLN A 103 18.90 -19.20 -2.95
N VAL A 104 19.79 -18.40 -3.44
CA VAL A 104 19.60 -17.60 -4.68
C VAL A 104 20.77 -17.85 -5.60
N ILE A 105 20.52 -17.74 -6.88
CA ILE A 105 21.61 -17.77 -7.86
C ILE A 105 22.24 -16.38 -7.88
N ALA A 106 23.43 -16.25 -7.32
CA ALA A 106 24.18 -15.01 -7.36
C ALA A 106 25.11 -14.98 -8.56
N THR A 107 25.23 -13.80 -9.17
CA THR A 107 26.28 -13.58 -10.17
C THR A 107 27.62 -13.45 -9.45
N GLY A 108 28.58 -14.30 -9.78
CA GLY A 108 29.90 -14.30 -9.16
C GLY A 108 30.60 -12.95 -9.28
N VAL A 109 31.32 -12.55 -8.23
CA VAL A 109 32.18 -11.37 -8.24
C VAL A 109 33.46 -11.71 -8.99
N GLY A 110 33.67 -11.07 -10.13
CA GLY A 110 34.85 -11.25 -10.98
C GLY A 110 34.54 -11.49 -12.45
N SER A 111 35.56 -11.75 -13.25
CA SER A 111 35.47 -11.94 -14.70
C SER A 111 34.78 -13.26 -15.13
N SER A 112 34.54 -14.16 -14.23
CA SER A 112 33.76 -15.37 -14.44
C SER A 112 32.34 -15.18 -13.92
N LYS A 113 31.39 -14.91 -14.81
CA LYS A 113 29.95 -14.84 -14.51
C LYS A 113 29.36 -16.24 -14.28
N ALA A 114 29.99 -17.05 -13.43
CA ALA A 114 29.44 -18.33 -13.05
C ALA A 114 28.26 -18.11 -12.10
N LEU A 115 27.09 -18.59 -12.51
CA LEU A 115 25.89 -18.62 -11.67
C LEU A 115 26.13 -19.68 -10.58
N THR A 116 26.43 -19.24 -9.36
CA THR A 116 26.63 -20.15 -8.24
C THR A 116 25.50 -20.00 -7.21
N PRO A 117 25.02 -21.12 -6.65
CA PRO A 117 24.09 -21.03 -5.53
C PRO A 117 24.76 -20.31 -4.34
N ALA A 118 24.12 -19.26 -3.87
CA ALA A 118 24.57 -18.50 -2.70
C ALA A 118 23.44 -18.40 -1.68
N GLY A 119 23.78 -18.23 -0.42
CA GLY A 119 22.80 -17.99 0.62
C GLY A 119 22.08 -16.65 0.38
N ASN A 120 20.76 -16.64 0.55
CA ASN A 120 19.98 -15.41 0.42
C ASN A 120 20.09 -14.58 1.72
N PRO A 121 20.74 -13.41 1.69
CA PRO A 121 20.88 -12.57 2.88
C PRO A 121 19.58 -11.90 3.30
N ASN A 122 18.57 -11.87 2.42
CA ASN A 122 17.27 -11.19 2.61
C ASN A 122 16.18 -12.14 3.09
N ALA A 123 16.43 -13.45 3.15
CA ALA A 123 15.44 -14.44 3.54
C ALA A 123 14.79 -14.11 4.90
N GLY A 124 13.46 -14.02 4.93
CA GLY A 124 12.67 -13.80 6.13
C GLY A 124 12.75 -12.37 6.73
N LYS A 125 13.42 -11.41 6.07
CA LYS A 125 13.64 -10.08 6.67
C LYS A 125 12.60 -9.03 6.30
N TYR A 126 12.24 -8.95 5.03
CA TYR A 126 11.38 -7.87 4.51
C TYR A 126 10.09 -8.48 3.98
N LYS A 127 9.02 -8.36 4.76
CA LYS A 127 7.73 -8.96 4.40
C LYS A 127 7.19 -8.33 3.11
N PRO A 128 6.98 -9.14 2.06
CA PRO A 128 6.41 -8.63 0.82
C PRO A 128 4.93 -8.27 1.01
N LEU A 129 4.56 -7.09 0.56
CA LEU A 129 3.19 -6.64 0.45
C LEU A 129 2.95 -6.11 -0.96
N THR A 130 1.73 -6.25 -1.45
CA THR A 130 1.36 -5.73 -2.77
C THR A 130 0.00 -5.07 -2.74
N SER A 131 -0.20 -4.18 -3.72
CA SER A 131 -1.50 -3.60 -4.01
C SER A 131 -1.65 -3.38 -5.51
N VAL A 132 -2.80 -3.72 -6.05
CA VAL A 132 -3.13 -3.50 -7.47
C VAL A 132 -3.10 -2.03 -7.87
N TYR A 133 -3.29 -1.12 -6.93
CA TYR A 133 -3.26 0.31 -7.18
C TYR A 133 -1.86 0.86 -7.49
N LEU A 134 -0.78 0.11 -7.18
CA LEU A 134 0.59 0.56 -7.44
C LEU A 134 0.91 0.62 -8.94
N GLU A 135 0.27 -0.23 -9.76
CA GLU A 135 0.43 -0.23 -11.22
C GLU A 135 -0.85 0.17 -11.97
N ASP A 136 -1.88 0.69 -11.26
CA ASP A 136 -3.12 1.15 -11.88
C ASP A 136 -2.87 2.44 -12.67
N SER A 137 -3.01 2.38 -13.99
CA SER A 137 -2.83 3.54 -14.88
C SER A 137 -3.77 4.72 -14.59
N GLY A 138 -4.85 4.50 -13.86
CA GLY A 138 -5.75 5.55 -13.37
C GLY A 138 -5.23 6.32 -12.15
N MET A 139 -4.07 5.92 -11.58
CA MET A 139 -3.46 6.57 -10.43
C MET A 139 -2.24 7.38 -10.85
N THR A 140 -2.13 8.63 -10.40
CA THR A 140 -0.93 9.44 -10.60
C THR A 140 0.24 8.85 -9.79
N GLY A 141 1.41 8.71 -10.42
CA GLY A 141 2.60 8.15 -9.76
C GLY A 141 2.64 6.61 -9.70
N ASN A 142 1.77 5.93 -10.47
CA ASN A 142 1.81 4.48 -10.63
C ASN A 142 3.09 4.04 -11.35
N SER A 143 3.60 2.87 -10.99
CA SER A 143 4.74 2.23 -11.67
C SER A 143 4.65 0.72 -11.48
N ALA A 144 4.95 -0.02 -12.54
CA ALA A 144 5.05 -1.49 -12.51
C ALA A 144 6.45 -1.99 -12.06
N THR A 145 7.41 -1.08 -11.93
CA THR A 145 8.82 -1.40 -11.66
C THR A 145 9.34 -0.84 -10.34
N ASP A 146 8.73 0.25 -9.83
CA ASP A 146 9.11 0.85 -8.57
C ASP A 146 8.75 -0.04 -7.38
N TYR A 147 9.59 -0.01 -6.36
CA TYR A 147 9.32 -0.69 -5.11
C TYR A 147 9.66 0.21 -3.92
N TYR A 148 9.08 -0.10 -2.77
CA TYR A 148 9.25 0.70 -1.57
C TYR A 148 9.72 -0.17 -0.42
N LEU A 149 10.67 0.33 0.35
CA LEU A 149 11.03 -0.21 1.66
C LEU A 149 10.37 0.67 2.73
N LEU A 150 9.63 0.04 3.62
CA LEU A 150 8.93 0.73 4.71
C LEU A 150 9.34 0.15 6.05
N ASP A 151 9.41 1.00 7.05
CA ASP A 151 9.62 0.62 8.44
C ASP A 151 8.32 0.03 9.04
N ASP A 152 8.41 -0.44 10.27
CA ASP A 152 7.24 -0.80 11.06
C ASP A 152 6.37 0.44 11.29
N PRO A 153 5.07 0.38 10.99
CA PRO A 153 4.16 1.48 11.27
C PRO A 153 4.11 1.93 12.74
N MET A 154 4.51 1.04 13.65
CA MET A 154 4.60 1.38 15.08
C MET A 154 5.82 2.27 15.40
N ASN A 155 6.86 2.24 14.56
CA ASN A 155 8.07 3.03 14.74
C ASN A 155 7.99 4.35 13.94
N ALA A 156 7.78 4.26 12.64
CA ALA A 156 7.67 5.42 11.75
C ALA A 156 6.61 5.17 10.67
N ALA A 157 5.37 5.58 10.96
CA ALA A 157 4.27 5.43 10.02
C ALA A 157 4.40 6.40 8.85
N THR A 158 4.55 5.88 7.63
CA THR A 158 4.56 6.72 6.42
C THR A 158 3.19 7.28 6.06
N MET A 159 2.14 6.55 6.38
CA MET A 159 0.76 6.92 6.08
C MET A 159 -0.11 6.81 7.32
N GLN A 160 -1.09 7.71 7.41
CA GLN A 160 -2.07 7.70 8.48
C GLN A 160 -3.48 7.84 7.93
N VAL A 161 -4.39 7.03 8.45
CA VAL A 161 -5.82 7.14 8.20
C VAL A 161 -6.50 7.55 9.50
N VAL A 162 -7.26 8.61 9.46
CA VAL A 162 -8.01 9.13 10.61
C VAL A 162 -9.50 9.06 10.33
N PHE A 163 -10.27 8.77 11.36
CA PHE A 163 -11.71 8.64 11.29
C PHE A 163 -12.36 9.64 12.25
N LEU A 164 -13.40 10.32 11.79
CA LEU A 164 -14.17 11.24 12.63
C LEU A 164 -14.82 10.44 13.78
N ASP A 165 -14.60 10.90 15.00
CA ASP A 165 -15.07 10.23 16.24
C ASP A 165 -14.67 8.76 16.37
N GLY A 166 -13.58 8.34 15.69
CA GLY A 166 -13.11 6.96 15.69
C GLY A 166 -14.01 5.98 14.94
N ARG A 167 -15.00 6.44 14.19
CA ARG A 167 -15.95 5.58 13.46
C ARG A 167 -15.32 5.05 12.17
N GLN A 168 -15.05 3.76 12.15
CA GLN A 168 -14.48 3.07 10.99
C GLN A 168 -15.54 2.50 10.04
N THR A 169 -16.81 2.57 10.41
CA THR A 169 -17.93 2.04 9.61
C THR A 169 -18.85 3.16 9.16
N PRO A 170 -19.40 3.08 7.94
CA PRO A 170 -20.35 4.08 7.47
C PRO A 170 -21.63 4.06 8.30
N ILE A 171 -22.22 5.23 8.48
CA ILE A 171 -23.57 5.35 9.04
C ILE A 171 -24.54 5.11 7.88
N VAL A 172 -25.48 4.22 8.09
CA VAL A 172 -26.55 3.95 7.13
C VAL A 172 -27.88 4.35 7.78
N GLU A 173 -28.59 5.22 7.12
CA GLU A 173 -29.90 5.68 7.55
C GLU A 173 -30.94 5.32 6.51
N SER A 174 -32.12 4.97 6.99
CA SER A 174 -33.29 4.75 6.15
C SER A 174 -34.41 5.69 6.55
N SER A 175 -35.15 6.15 5.57
CA SER A 175 -36.34 7.00 5.75
C SER A 175 -37.42 6.56 4.79
N GLU A 176 -38.65 6.74 5.19
CA GLU A 176 -39.77 6.63 4.25
C GLU A 176 -39.66 7.72 3.19
N ALA A 177 -40.05 7.41 1.97
CA ALA A 177 -40.12 8.39 0.90
C ALA A 177 -41.25 9.39 1.17
N GLU A 178 -41.25 10.52 0.44
CA GLU A 178 -42.32 11.51 0.49
C GLU A 178 -43.70 10.87 0.23
N PHE A 179 -44.76 11.48 0.78
CA PHE A 179 -46.13 10.99 0.72
C PHE A 179 -46.60 10.56 -0.66
N ASN A 180 -46.11 11.22 -1.71
CA ASN A 180 -46.47 10.90 -3.11
C ASN A 180 -45.66 9.72 -3.70
N THR A 181 -44.64 9.21 -3.00
CA THR A 181 -43.78 8.16 -3.50
C THR A 181 -43.70 7.06 -2.46
N LEU A 182 -44.45 5.99 -2.67
CA LEU A 182 -44.33 4.78 -1.82
C LEU A 182 -42.95 4.13 -2.03
N GLY A 183 -42.09 4.22 -1.02
CA GLY A 183 -40.75 3.63 -1.08
C GLY A 183 -39.95 3.88 0.19
N ILE A 184 -38.80 3.24 0.29
CA ILE A 184 -37.80 3.45 1.35
C ILE A 184 -36.55 4.05 0.70
N GLN A 185 -36.07 5.13 1.28
CA GLN A 185 -34.80 5.77 0.88
C GLN A 185 -33.69 5.38 1.84
N PHE A 186 -32.52 5.07 1.30
CA PHE A 186 -31.33 4.80 2.06
C PHE A 186 -30.28 5.84 1.75
N ARG A 187 -29.63 6.38 2.79
CA ARG A 187 -28.41 7.19 2.64
C ARG A 187 -27.30 6.59 3.49
N SER A 188 -26.07 6.75 3.01
CA SER A 188 -24.90 6.38 3.75
C SER A 188 -23.88 7.50 3.70
N TYR A 189 -23.30 7.84 4.83
CA TYR A 189 -22.22 8.81 4.93
C TYR A 189 -21.12 8.30 5.83
N PHE A 190 -19.90 8.78 5.56
CA PHE A 190 -18.69 8.30 6.19
C PHE A 190 -17.58 9.34 6.07
N ASP A 191 -17.03 9.75 7.20
CA ASP A 191 -16.01 10.78 7.27
C ASP A 191 -14.66 10.18 7.68
N PHE A 192 -13.67 10.33 6.81
CA PHE A 192 -12.30 9.90 7.04
C PHE A 192 -11.30 10.81 6.34
N GLY A 193 -10.08 10.87 6.85
CA GLY A 193 -8.96 11.55 6.24
C GLY A 193 -7.81 10.59 6.00
N VAL A 194 -7.05 10.81 4.93
CA VAL A 194 -5.81 10.09 4.62
C VAL A 194 -4.70 11.10 4.45
N ALA A 195 -3.63 10.95 5.21
CA ALA A 195 -2.47 11.83 5.18
C ALA A 195 -1.17 11.04 5.08
N GLN A 196 -0.18 11.63 4.42
CA GLN A 196 1.21 11.25 4.55
C GLN A 196 1.71 11.77 5.90
N ALA A 197 2.30 10.89 6.73
CA ALA A 197 2.71 11.20 8.09
C ALA A 197 4.21 11.48 8.15
N ASP A 198 5.04 10.44 8.20
CA ASP A 198 6.48 10.59 8.31
C ASP A 198 7.21 9.94 7.14
N SER A 199 7.91 10.76 6.36
CA SER A 199 8.74 10.29 5.25
C SER A 199 9.99 9.53 5.72
N ALA A 200 10.39 9.67 6.99
CA ALA A 200 11.50 8.94 7.57
C ALA A 200 11.25 7.43 7.63
N GLY A 201 9.98 7.00 7.69
CA GLY A 201 9.60 5.60 7.67
C GLY A 201 9.72 4.89 6.33
N GLY A 202 10.05 5.58 5.22
CA GLY A 202 10.02 4.99 3.88
C GLY A 202 11.20 5.35 2.98
N LEU A 203 11.51 4.48 2.03
CA LEU A 203 12.42 4.71 0.91
C LEU A 203 11.71 4.28 -0.38
N LYS A 204 11.60 5.17 -1.35
CA LYS A 204 11.17 4.83 -2.71
C LYS A 204 12.38 4.43 -3.55
N ALA A 205 12.34 3.26 -4.15
CA ALA A 205 13.27 2.85 -5.20
C ALA A 205 12.60 3.09 -6.56
N ASP A 206 13.04 4.14 -7.23
CA ASP A 206 12.54 4.61 -8.53
C ASP A 206 13.39 3.96 -9.62
N VAL A 207 12.81 2.97 -10.29
CA VAL A 207 13.48 2.16 -11.32
C VAL A 207 13.20 2.79 -12.68
N ALA A 208 14.25 3.29 -13.30
CA ALA A 208 14.19 3.95 -14.61
C ALA A 208 13.94 2.95 -15.75
#